data_191cd33058f46a7a67ef82026eb07689
#
_entry.id   191cd33058f46a7a67ef82026eb07689
#
_cell.length_a   1.000
_cell.length_b   1.000
_cell.length_c   1.000
_cell.angle_alpha   90.00
_cell.angle_beta   90.00
_cell.angle_gamma   90.00
#
_symmetry.space_group_name_H-M   'P 1'
#
loop_
_entity.id
_entity.type
_entity.pdbx_description
1 polymer ?
#
loop_
_entity_poly.entity_id
_entity_poly.type
_entity_poly.pdbx_seq_one_letter_code
_entity_poly.pdbx_strand_id
1 'polypeptide(L)'
;MQVKIAESDEQLQQICPVLLQLRPQYDNESLFEQIRLQQKDGYRLAYVEDGDEVLCVAGFVMGHKLAWSKHIYVDDLVSNEAHRSTGAGKFLVDWLKDYARKQGCKQLHLDSGVTRTAAHRFYLRERFDITSHHFAVVEIDAD
;
A
#
# COMPACT_ATOMS: atom_id res chain seq x y z
N MET A 1 -15.42 -2.69 -10.65
CA MET A 1 -14.35 -2.35 -9.67
C MET A 1 -14.43 -0.88 -9.30
N GLN A 2 -14.32 -0.59 -8.03
CA GLN A 2 -14.23 0.79 -7.54
C GLN A 2 -13.23 0.86 -6.41
N VAL A 3 -12.62 2.04 -6.22
CA VAL A 3 -11.68 2.28 -5.13
C VAL A 3 -12.41 3.01 -4.00
N LYS A 4 -12.19 2.55 -2.78
CA LYS A 4 -12.68 3.19 -1.56
C LYS A 4 -11.52 3.47 -0.62
N ILE A 5 -11.64 4.52 0.18
CA ILE A 5 -10.72 4.78 1.29
C ILE A 5 -11.34 4.15 2.54
N ALA A 6 -10.55 3.34 3.25
CA ALA A 6 -11.03 2.64 4.44
C ALA A 6 -10.95 3.58 5.65
N GLU A 7 -12.08 4.02 6.15
CA GLU A 7 -12.18 4.95 7.28
C GLU A 7 -12.89 4.33 8.49
N SER A 8 -13.97 3.57 8.24
CA SER A 8 -14.74 2.96 9.31
C SER A 8 -14.10 1.68 9.84
N ASP A 9 -14.46 1.31 11.06
CA ASP A 9 -14.02 0.04 11.64
C ASP A 9 -14.45 -1.14 10.78
N GLU A 10 -15.65 -1.09 10.20
CA GLU A 10 -16.16 -2.14 9.34
C GLU A 10 -15.29 -2.29 8.08
N GLN A 11 -14.93 -1.18 7.45
CA GLN A 11 -14.06 -1.19 6.28
C GLN A 11 -12.68 -1.74 6.62
N LEU A 12 -12.10 -1.32 7.75
CA LEU A 12 -10.80 -1.83 8.18
C LEU A 12 -10.85 -3.33 8.45
N GLN A 13 -11.90 -3.81 9.10
CA GLN A 13 -12.08 -5.24 9.35
C GLN A 13 -12.24 -6.03 8.04
N GLN A 14 -12.88 -5.44 7.05
CA GLN A 14 -13.07 -6.05 5.74
C GLN A 14 -11.75 -6.26 4.99
N ILE A 15 -10.82 -5.33 5.10
CA ILE A 15 -9.55 -5.40 4.37
C ILE A 15 -8.43 -6.13 5.12
N CYS A 16 -8.54 -6.30 6.43
CA CYS A 16 -7.52 -6.99 7.23
C CYS A 16 -7.14 -8.37 6.70
N PRO A 17 -8.09 -9.24 6.31
CA PRO A 17 -7.72 -10.56 5.79
C PRO A 17 -6.79 -10.50 4.56
N VAL A 18 -6.96 -9.49 3.70
CA VAL A 18 -6.10 -9.31 2.53
C VAL A 18 -4.73 -8.78 2.94
N LEU A 19 -4.68 -7.80 3.85
CA LEU A 19 -3.41 -7.28 4.38
C LEU A 19 -2.59 -8.37 5.09
N LEU A 20 -3.24 -9.30 5.78
CA LEU A 20 -2.56 -10.41 6.43
C LEU A 20 -1.81 -11.31 5.47
N GLN A 21 -2.23 -11.37 4.21
CA GLN A 21 -1.50 -12.12 3.18
C GLN A 21 -0.10 -11.52 2.95
N LEU A 22 0.03 -10.21 3.10
CA LEU A 22 1.32 -9.51 2.96
C LEU A 22 2.08 -9.45 4.29
N ARG A 23 1.36 -9.30 5.40
CA ARG A 23 1.93 -9.10 6.75
C ARG A 23 1.49 -10.21 7.70
N PRO A 24 1.95 -11.46 7.48
CA PRO A 24 1.50 -12.61 8.27
C PRO A 24 1.97 -12.62 9.73
N GLN A 25 2.85 -11.69 10.12
CA GLN A 25 3.28 -11.53 11.52
C GLN A 25 2.19 -11.00 12.44
N TYR A 26 1.09 -10.48 11.88
CA TYR A 26 -0.06 -10.01 12.64
C TYR A 26 -1.20 -11.03 12.62
N ASP A 27 -2.16 -10.86 13.53
CA ASP A 27 -3.49 -11.44 13.40
C ASP A 27 -4.51 -10.30 13.15
N ASN A 28 -5.79 -10.63 13.03
CA ASN A 28 -6.81 -9.60 12.74
C ASN A 28 -6.85 -8.51 13.81
N GLU A 29 -6.76 -8.88 15.09
CA GLU A 29 -6.83 -7.92 16.19
C GLU A 29 -5.58 -7.02 16.24
N SER A 30 -4.40 -7.61 16.21
CA SER A 30 -3.15 -6.85 16.29
C SER A 30 -2.91 -6.00 15.06
N LEU A 31 -3.33 -6.47 13.88
CA LEU A 31 -3.25 -5.66 12.65
C LEU A 31 -4.18 -4.45 12.73
N PHE A 32 -5.42 -4.65 13.17
CA PHE A 32 -6.38 -3.55 13.34
C PHE A 32 -5.83 -2.49 14.29
N GLU A 33 -5.30 -2.90 15.43
CA GLU A 33 -4.70 -2.00 16.41
C GLU A 33 -3.51 -1.23 15.83
N GLN A 34 -2.64 -1.92 15.10
CA GLN A 34 -1.48 -1.31 14.47
C GLN A 34 -1.91 -0.29 13.41
N ILE A 35 -2.90 -0.60 12.60
CA ILE A 35 -3.46 0.33 11.61
C ILE A 35 -3.97 1.60 12.30
N ARG A 36 -4.73 1.44 13.38
CA ARG A 36 -5.27 2.59 14.12
C ARG A 36 -4.16 3.46 14.71
N LEU A 37 -3.09 2.84 15.19
CA LEU A 37 -1.91 3.56 15.65
C LEU A 37 -1.28 4.37 14.52
N GLN A 38 -1.05 3.73 13.37
CA GLN A 38 -0.40 4.38 12.23
C GLN A 38 -1.26 5.48 11.60
N GLN A 39 -2.58 5.36 11.68
CA GLN A 39 -3.48 6.41 11.18
C GLN A 39 -3.30 7.73 11.92
N LYS A 40 -2.86 7.70 13.18
CA LYS A 40 -2.55 8.91 13.93
C LYS A 40 -1.37 9.67 13.32
N ASP A 41 -0.49 8.97 12.60
CA ASP A 41 0.66 9.54 11.92
C ASP A 41 0.42 9.74 10.42
N GLY A 42 -0.84 9.69 9.99
CA GLY A 42 -1.22 9.98 8.62
C GLY A 42 -1.35 8.79 7.69
N TYR A 43 -1.22 7.56 8.19
CA TYR A 43 -1.39 6.36 7.36
C TYR A 43 -2.82 6.24 6.86
N ARG A 44 -2.97 5.96 5.56
CA ARG A 44 -4.27 5.80 4.91
C ARG A 44 -4.30 4.50 4.14
N LEU A 45 -5.49 3.95 4.02
CA LEU A 45 -5.73 2.71 3.28
C LEU A 45 -6.78 2.94 2.20
N ALA A 46 -6.44 2.53 0.98
CA ALA A 46 -7.36 2.48 -0.15
C ALA A 46 -7.46 1.04 -0.63
N TYR A 47 -8.63 0.65 -1.12
CA TYR A 47 -8.82 -0.72 -1.60
C TYR A 47 -9.76 -0.76 -2.79
N VAL A 48 -9.56 -1.78 -3.62
CA VAL A 48 -10.44 -2.06 -4.75
C VAL A 48 -11.49 -3.06 -4.31
N GLU A 49 -12.74 -2.69 -4.50
CA GLU A 49 -13.90 -3.53 -4.20
C GLU A 49 -14.63 -3.87 -5.50
N ASP A 50 -15.07 -5.11 -5.61
CA ASP A 50 -15.96 -5.57 -6.68
C ASP A 50 -17.04 -6.42 -6.03
N GLY A 51 -18.30 -5.91 -6.03
CA GLY A 51 -19.34 -6.50 -5.22
C GLY A 51 -18.98 -6.43 -3.74
N ASP A 52 -18.98 -7.58 -3.07
CA ASP A 52 -18.58 -7.68 -1.66
C ASP A 52 -17.12 -8.12 -1.47
N GLU A 53 -16.37 -8.25 -2.58
CA GLU A 53 -15.00 -8.77 -2.54
C GLU A 53 -13.98 -7.67 -2.55
N VAL A 54 -12.98 -7.78 -1.68
CA VAL A 54 -11.79 -6.91 -1.69
C VAL A 54 -10.74 -7.55 -2.58
N LEU A 55 -10.36 -6.86 -3.65
CA LEU A 55 -9.44 -7.41 -4.66
C LEU A 55 -7.99 -6.98 -4.44
N CYS A 56 -7.77 -5.78 -3.90
CA CYS A 56 -6.43 -5.22 -3.73
C CYS A 56 -6.47 -4.14 -2.65
N VAL A 57 -5.39 -4.03 -1.88
CA VAL A 57 -5.29 -3.02 -0.81
C VAL A 57 -3.96 -2.29 -0.92
N ALA A 58 -3.99 -0.98 -0.72
CA ALA A 58 -2.80 -0.14 -0.60
C ALA A 58 -2.83 0.66 0.69
N GLY A 59 -1.72 0.61 1.44
CA GLY A 59 -1.51 1.49 2.58
C GLY A 59 -0.43 2.51 2.24
N PHE A 60 -0.67 3.77 2.53
CA PHE A 60 0.21 4.84 2.10
C PHE A 60 0.20 6.02 3.05
N VAL A 61 1.21 6.86 2.93
CA VAL A 61 1.36 8.10 3.70
C VAL A 61 1.66 9.23 2.74
N MET A 62 1.01 10.38 2.94
CA MET A 62 1.40 11.62 2.27
C MET A 62 2.37 12.38 3.16
N GLY A 63 3.41 12.95 2.57
CA GLY A 63 4.40 13.69 3.33
C GLY A 63 5.22 14.62 2.46
N HIS A 64 6.20 15.24 3.09
CA HIS A 64 7.14 16.14 2.44
C HIS A 64 8.55 15.69 2.73
N LYS A 65 9.41 15.69 1.72
CA LYS A 65 10.86 15.45 1.86
C LYS A 65 11.60 16.46 0.99
N LEU A 66 12.80 16.81 1.39
CA LEU A 66 13.62 17.69 0.56
C LEU A 66 13.83 17.10 -0.84
N ALA A 67 14.05 15.76 -0.90
CA ALA A 67 14.33 15.08 -2.16
C ALA A 67 13.12 14.98 -3.10
N TRP A 68 11.91 14.84 -2.54
CA TRP A 68 10.71 14.48 -3.33
C TRP A 68 9.61 15.51 -3.28
N SER A 69 9.76 16.57 -2.49
CA SER A 69 8.69 17.54 -2.23
C SER A 69 7.48 16.82 -1.63
N LYS A 70 6.28 17.30 -1.91
CA LYS A 70 5.06 16.60 -1.49
C LYS A 70 4.93 15.30 -2.29
N HIS A 71 4.70 14.21 -1.60
CA HIS A 71 4.69 12.88 -2.21
C HIS A 71 3.76 11.94 -1.47
N ILE A 72 3.43 10.83 -2.14
CA ILE A 72 2.84 9.65 -1.51
C ILE A 72 3.89 8.55 -1.46
N TYR A 73 4.03 7.92 -0.30
CA TYR A 73 4.83 6.72 -0.13
C TYR A 73 3.90 5.55 0.18
N VAL A 74 3.95 4.52 -0.66
CA VAL A 74 3.13 3.31 -0.48
C VAL A 74 3.91 2.32 0.37
N ASP A 75 3.45 2.11 1.61
CA ASP A 75 4.06 1.18 2.56
C ASP A 75 3.66 -0.26 2.29
N ASP A 76 2.42 -0.45 1.85
CA ASP A 76 1.82 -1.77 1.67
C ASP A 76 1.01 -1.80 0.39
N LEU A 77 1.20 -2.84 -0.43
CA LEU A 77 0.41 -3.06 -1.63
C LEU A 77 0.27 -4.56 -1.84
N VAL A 78 -0.96 -5.05 -1.83
CA VAL A 78 -1.22 -6.48 -1.91
C VAL A 78 -2.48 -6.76 -2.71
N SER A 79 -2.39 -7.70 -3.66
CA SER A 79 -3.54 -8.26 -4.36
C SER A 79 -4.04 -9.48 -3.61
N ASN A 80 -5.36 -9.61 -3.50
CA ASN A 80 -5.98 -10.76 -2.85
C ASN A 80 -5.68 -12.03 -3.66
N GLU A 81 -5.07 -13.03 -3.01
CA GLU A 81 -4.71 -14.30 -3.65
C GLU A 81 -5.91 -15.03 -4.25
N ALA A 82 -7.09 -14.89 -3.64
CA ALA A 82 -8.32 -15.51 -4.12
C ALA A 82 -8.83 -14.92 -5.43
N HIS A 83 -8.36 -13.72 -5.80
CA HIS A 83 -8.87 -12.96 -6.95
C HIS A 83 -7.74 -12.38 -7.80
N ARG A 84 -6.71 -13.18 -8.07
CA ARG A 84 -5.56 -12.74 -8.89
C ARG A 84 -5.96 -12.56 -10.35
N SER A 85 -5.16 -11.77 -11.08
CA SER A 85 -5.31 -11.54 -12.52
C SER A 85 -6.61 -10.85 -12.93
N THR A 86 -7.16 -10.04 -12.00
CA THR A 86 -8.37 -9.24 -12.27
C THR A 86 -8.05 -7.86 -12.85
N GLY A 87 -6.77 -7.44 -12.83
CA GLY A 87 -6.38 -6.08 -13.14
C GLY A 87 -6.55 -5.10 -11.98
N ALA A 88 -6.88 -5.58 -10.78
CA ALA A 88 -7.13 -4.73 -9.61
C ALA A 88 -5.88 -3.98 -9.16
N GLY A 89 -4.70 -4.59 -9.25
CA GLY A 89 -3.43 -3.94 -8.91
C GLY A 89 -3.17 -2.72 -9.78
N LYS A 90 -3.33 -2.87 -11.09
CA LYS A 90 -3.20 -1.74 -12.02
C LYS A 90 -4.26 -0.68 -11.75
N PHE A 91 -5.49 -1.10 -11.50
CA PHE A 91 -6.60 -0.20 -11.21
C PHE A 91 -6.29 0.66 -9.98
N LEU A 92 -5.75 0.05 -8.93
CA LEU A 92 -5.41 0.76 -7.70
C LEU A 92 -4.19 1.68 -7.88
N VAL A 93 -3.17 1.24 -8.60
CA VAL A 93 -1.99 2.07 -8.89
C VAL A 93 -2.38 3.29 -9.72
N ASP A 94 -3.22 3.12 -10.73
CA ASP A 94 -3.72 4.24 -11.54
C ASP A 94 -4.50 5.23 -10.67
N TRP A 95 -5.33 4.72 -9.75
CA TRP A 95 -6.06 5.56 -8.81
C TRP A 95 -5.09 6.33 -7.88
N LEU A 96 -4.04 5.67 -7.39
CA LEU A 96 -3.03 6.32 -6.54
C LEU A 96 -2.32 7.46 -7.26
N LYS A 97 -1.99 7.26 -8.54
CA LYS A 97 -1.37 8.32 -9.36
C LYS A 97 -2.30 9.53 -9.50
N ASP A 98 -3.57 9.28 -9.78
CA ASP A 98 -4.56 10.36 -9.90
C ASP A 98 -4.82 11.05 -8.57
N TYR A 99 -4.93 10.28 -7.50
CA TYR A 99 -5.10 10.81 -6.16
C TYR A 99 -3.91 11.69 -5.76
N ALA A 100 -2.69 11.23 -6.04
CA ALA A 100 -1.47 12.01 -5.80
C ALA A 100 -1.52 13.36 -6.55
N ARG A 101 -1.90 13.35 -7.83
CA ARG A 101 -2.03 14.58 -8.63
C ARG A 101 -3.04 15.54 -8.00
N LYS A 102 -4.20 15.03 -7.61
CA LYS A 102 -5.28 15.85 -7.01
C LYS A 102 -4.87 16.44 -5.67
N GLN A 103 -4.01 15.75 -4.92
CA GLN A 103 -3.50 16.23 -3.64
C GLN A 103 -2.28 17.15 -3.79
N GLY A 104 -1.85 17.43 -5.02
CA GLY A 104 -0.69 18.29 -5.27
C GLY A 104 0.65 17.61 -5.04
N CYS A 105 0.68 16.28 -4.99
CA CYS A 105 1.92 15.53 -4.86
C CYS A 105 2.73 15.56 -6.15
N LYS A 106 4.05 15.59 -6.02
CA LYS A 106 4.97 15.59 -7.15
C LYS A 106 5.49 14.19 -7.48
N GLN A 107 5.51 13.29 -6.50
CA GLN A 107 6.09 11.96 -6.67
C GLN A 107 5.27 10.91 -5.93
N LEU A 108 5.34 9.68 -6.43
CA LEU A 108 4.74 8.48 -5.85
C LEU A 108 5.84 7.44 -5.72
N HIS A 109 6.09 6.95 -4.53
CA HIS A 109 7.18 6.04 -4.21
C HIS A 109 6.71 4.77 -3.53
N LEU A 110 7.46 3.69 -3.73
CA LEU A 110 7.34 2.45 -2.95
C LEU A 110 8.68 1.71 -2.96
N ASP A 111 8.82 0.75 -2.06
CA ASP A 111 9.91 -0.20 -2.05
C ASP A 111 9.37 -1.59 -2.35
N SER A 112 10.20 -2.43 -2.93
CA SER A 112 9.89 -3.85 -3.13
C SER A 112 11.12 -4.70 -2.82
N GLY A 113 10.93 -5.76 -2.07
CA GLY A 113 12.02 -6.68 -1.73
C GLY A 113 12.71 -7.20 -2.99
N VAL A 114 14.03 -7.36 -2.93
CA VAL A 114 14.83 -7.72 -4.12
C VAL A 114 14.50 -9.09 -4.70
N THR A 115 13.88 -9.97 -3.91
CA THR A 115 13.48 -11.32 -4.35
C THR A 115 12.09 -11.38 -4.96
N ARG A 116 11.31 -10.30 -4.88
CA ARG A 116 9.93 -10.26 -5.38
C ARG A 116 9.90 -9.91 -6.87
N THR A 117 10.42 -10.79 -7.70
CA THR A 117 10.62 -10.52 -9.13
C THR A 117 9.33 -10.27 -9.91
N ALA A 118 8.25 -10.96 -9.57
CA ALA A 118 6.94 -10.71 -10.21
C ALA A 118 6.41 -9.32 -9.89
N ALA A 119 6.57 -8.86 -8.64
CA ALA A 119 6.19 -7.51 -8.25
C ALA A 119 7.02 -6.47 -8.99
N HIS A 120 8.31 -6.70 -9.15
CA HIS A 120 9.21 -5.80 -9.91
C HIS A 120 8.73 -5.64 -11.34
N ARG A 121 8.38 -6.74 -12.01
CA ARG A 121 7.85 -6.67 -13.38
C ARG A 121 6.57 -5.86 -13.45
N PHE A 122 5.68 -6.03 -12.48
CA PHE A 122 4.46 -5.25 -12.38
C PHE A 122 4.77 -3.76 -12.26
N TYR A 123 5.65 -3.38 -11.32
CA TYR A 123 5.98 -1.97 -11.12
C TYR A 123 6.62 -1.35 -12.36
N LEU A 124 7.52 -2.06 -13.03
CA LEU A 124 8.13 -1.56 -14.26
C LEU A 124 7.11 -1.39 -15.38
N ARG A 125 6.15 -2.32 -15.51
CA ARG A 125 5.04 -2.16 -16.47
C ARG A 125 4.17 -0.94 -16.15
N GLU A 126 3.99 -0.65 -14.86
CA GLU A 126 3.21 0.50 -14.40
C GLU A 126 4.03 1.80 -14.37
N ARG A 127 5.20 1.79 -14.99
CA ARG A 127 6.08 2.95 -15.20
C ARG A 127 6.75 3.49 -13.95
N PHE A 128 6.99 2.64 -12.97
CA PHE A 128 7.92 2.95 -11.89
C PHE A 128 9.33 2.67 -12.37
N ASP A 129 10.29 3.49 -11.95
CA ASP A 129 11.70 3.29 -12.18
C ASP A 129 12.38 2.89 -10.87
N ILE A 130 13.42 2.08 -10.96
CA ILE A 130 14.26 1.76 -9.81
C ILE A 130 15.22 2.93 -9.61
N THR A 131 15.00 3.74 -8.58
CA THR A 131 15.72 5.00 -8.39
C THR A 131 16.78 4.95 -7.30
N SER A 132 16.72 3.95 -6.41
CA SER A 132 17.65 3.89 -5.27
C SER A 132 17.70 2.49 -4.69
N HIS A 133 18.71 2.26 -3.85
CA HIS A 133 18.81 1.07 -3.02
C HIS A 133 18.37 1.43 -1.59
N HIS A 134 17.57 0.58 -0.98
CA HIS A 134 17.09 0.75 0.39
C HIS A 134 18.07 0.05 1.35
N PHE A 135 18.55 0.77 2.37
CA PHE A 135 19.41 0.21 3.42
C PHE A 135 18.69 0.26 4.75
N ALA A 136 18.78 -0.80 5.54
CA ALA A 136 18.09 -0.89 6.82
C ALA A 136 18.95 -1.53 7.90
N VAL A 137 18.83 -1.02 9.13
CA VAL A 137 19.25 -1.71 10.35
C VAL A 137 17.94 -2.11 11.04
N VAL A 138 17.57 -3.38 10.97
CA VAL A 138 16.23 -3.85 11.34
C VAL A 138 16.07 -4.15 12.84
N GLU A 139 17.19 -4.24 13.59
CA GLU A 139 17.19 -4.53 15.02
C GLU A 139 18.08 -3.53 15.76
N ILE A 140 17.73 -2.24 15.68
CA ILE A 140 18.57 -1.19 16.24
C ILE A 140 18.63 -1.24 17.77
N ASP A 141 17.63 -1.84 18.39
CA ASP A 141 17.54 -2.05 19.84
C ASP A 141 18.17 -3.35 20.31
N ALA A 142 18.76 -4.16 19.40
CA ALA A 142 19.25 -5.49 19.70
C ALA A 142 20.59 -5.51 20.45
N ASP A 143 21.28 -4.40 20.59
CA ASP A 143 22.51 -4.24 21.34
C ASP A 143 22.78 -2.83 21.79
#